data_fa525b76346ef46b6d8a6052c2a117f1
#
_entry.id   fa525b76346ef46b6d8a6052c2a117f1
#
_cell.length_a   1.000
_cell.length_b   1.000
_cell.length_c   1.000
_cell.angle_alpha   90.00
_cell.angle_beta   90.00
_cell.angle_gamma   90.00
#
_symmetry.space_group_name_H-M   'P 1'
#
loop_
_entity.id
_entity.type
_entity.pdbx_description
1 polymer ?
#
loop_
_entity_poly.entity_id
_entity_poly.type
_entity_poly.pdbx_seq_one_letter_code
_entity_poly.pdbx_strand_id
1 'polypeptide(L)'
;TPELCVPRDQWHLERETPWGRMTYIDYRYKVEFGWREYAEIDRFCREQGILWFASCWDEPSVEFIEQFDPPMYKAASASLTDHDLLRAMKATGKPLAISTGMSTMEEIESAVLAIGLGRLLVAHATSTYPCPASELNLRMIDTLKRKYPITPIGYSGHEPGLAPTVAAIAIGACFVERHVTLDRSL
;
A
#
# COMPACT_ATOMS: atom_id res chain seq x y z
N THR A 1 -10.03 6.95 7.46
CA THR A 1 -10.66 7.96 8.35
C THR A 1 -9.65 9.07 8.63
N PRO A 2 -9.88 10.32 8.13
CA PRO A 2 -8.91 11.41 8.24
C PRO A 2 -8.41 11.69 9.67
N GLU A 3 -9.28 11.65 10.66
CA GLU A 3 -8.94 11.92 12.07
C GLU A 3 -8.01 10.89 12.69
N LEU A 4 -8.00 9.66 12.18
CA LEU A 4 -7.12 8.59 12.64
C LEU A 4 -5.78 8.62 11.92
N CYS A 5 -5.77 9.05 10.65
CA CYS A 5 -4.59 9.03 9.78
C CYS A 5 -3.76 10.32 9.82
N VAL A 6 -4.34 11.43 10.30
CA VAL A 6 -3.65 12.73 10.40
C VAL A 6 -3.33 13.04 11.85
N PRO A 7 -2.05 13.25 12.21
CA PRO A 7 -1.69 13.71 13.56
C PRO A 7 -2.44 14.99 13.94
N ARG A 8 -2.99 15.05 15.16
CA ARG A 8 -3.85 16.17 15.60
C ARG A 8 -3.16 17.53 15.56
N ASP A 9 -1.86 17.56 15.83
CA ASP A 9 -1.04 18.78 15.75
C ASP A 9 -0.88 19.32 14.34
N GLN A 10 -1.16 18.50 13.31
CA GLN A 10 -1.11 18.87 11.89
C GLN A 10 -2.46 19.29 11.31
N TRP A 11 -3.57 19.08 12.00
CA TRP A 11 -4.90 19.33 11.44
C TRP A 11 -5.10 20.74 10.93
N HIS A 12 -4.60 21.74 11.66
CA HIS A 12 -4.74 23.15 11.37
C HIS A 12 -3.70 23.71 10.39
N LEU A 13 -2.70 22.89 9.99
CA LEU A 13 -1.69 23.33 9.04
C LEU A 13 -2.34 23.59 7.67
N GLU A 14 -2.18 24.82 7.17
CA GLU A 14 -2.70 25.17 5.87
C GLU A 14 -1.82 24.66 4.74
N ARG A 15 -2.46 24.22 3.65
CA ARG A 15 -1.82 23.71 2.44
C ARG A 15 -2.47 24.33 1.22
N GLU A 16 -1.67 24.61 0.19
CA GLU A 16 -2.18 24.88 -1.14
C GLU A 16 -2.68 23.57 -1.76
N THR A 17 -3.88 23.61 -2.31
CA THR A 17 -4.54 22.44 -2.91
C THR A 17 -5.14 22.82 -4.25
N PRO A 18 -5.55 21.85 -5.09
CA PRO A 18 -6.28 22.16 -6.33
C PRO A 18 -7.58 22.95 -6.14
N TRP A 19 -8.12 22.98 -4.92
CA TRP A 19 -9.34 23.72 -4.56
C TRP A 19 -9.07 25.02 -3.79
N GLY A 20 -7.81 25.47 -3.77
CA GLY A 20 -7.37 26.64 -3.00
C GLY A 20 -6.76 26.25 -1.64
N ARG A 21 -6.49 27.27 -0.84
CA ARG A 21 -5.87 27.12 0.47
C ARG A 21 -6.88 26.60 1.50
N MET A 22 -6.53 25.53 2.18
CA MET A 22 -7.37 24.92 3.23
C MET A 22 -6.52 24.21 4.27
N THR A 23 -7.12 23.85 5.41
CA THR A 23 -6.43 23.08 6.44
C THR A 23 -6.14 21.66 5.96
N TYR A 24 -5.12 21.03 6.55
CA TYR A 24 -4.75 19.67 6.15
C TYR A 24 -5.88 18.67 6.41
N ILE A 25 -6.59 18.82 7.52
CA ILE A 25 -7.72 17.94 7.82
C ILE A 25 -8.87 18.12 6.82
N ASP A 26 -9.21 19.37 6.45
CA ASP A 26 -10.25 19.63 5.46
C ASP A 26 -9.87 19.09 4.08
N TYR A 27 -8.59 19.22 3.71
CA TYR A 27 -8.07 18.62 2.49
C TYR A 27 -8.24 17.11 2.50
N ARG A 28 -7.91 16.44 3.61
CA ARG A 28 -8.08 14.99 3.74
C ARG A 28 -9.53 14.57 3.60
N TYR A 29 -10.46 15.25 4.26
CA TYR A 29 -11.89 14.98 4.06
C TYR A 29 -12.34 15.18 2.61
N LYS A 30 -11.77 16.16 1.92
CA LYS A 30 -12.15 16.46 0.55
C LYS A 30 -11.68 15.44 -0.48
N VAL A 31 -10.58 14.74 -0.21
CA VAL A 31 -10.03 13.70 -1.10
C VAL A 31 -10.50 12.29 -0.76
N GLU A 32 -11.09 12.08 0.42
CA GLU A 32 -11.63 10.77 0.78
C GLU A 32 -12.89 10.46 -0.03
N PHE A 33 -12.98 9.24 -0.49
CA PHE A 33 -14.18 8.71 -1.12
C PHE A 33 -15.12 8.09 -0.07
N GLY A 34 -16.44 8.30 -0.27
CA GLY A 34 -17.48 7.67 0.51
C GLY A 34 -18.05 6.43 -0.17
N TRP A 35 -19.13 5.92 0.41
CA TRP A 35 -19.78 4.70 -0.09
C TRP A 35 -20.23 4.81 -1.55
N ARG A 36 -20.70 5.98 -1.98
CA ARG A 36 -21.20 6.19 -3.36
C ARG A 36 -20.09 6.05 -4.40
N GLU A 37 -18.95 6.67 -4.13
CA GLU A 37 -17.79 6.63 -5.02
C GLU A 37 -17.21 5.21 -5.09
N TYR A 38 -17.10 4.53 -3.95
CA TYR A 38 -16.64 3.13 -3.93
C TYR A 38 -17.64 2.18 -4.61
N ALA A 39 -18.95 2.40 -4.46
CA ALA A 39 -19.94 1.61 -5.17
C ALA A 39 -19.87 1.80 -6.70
N GLU A 40 -19.56 3.01 -7.17
CA GLU A 40 -19.33 3.28 -8.59
C GLU A 40 -18.04 2.61 -9.09
N ILE A 41 -16.95 2.70 -8.33
CA ILE A 41 -15.69 2.00 -8.62
C ILE A 41 -15.92 0.49 -8.73
N ASP A 42 -16.61 -0.09 -7.76
CA ASP A 42 -16.90 -1.52 -7.74
C ASP A 42 -17.71 -1.95 -8.97
N ARG A 43 -18.79 -1.23 -9.26
CA ARG A 43 -19.60 -1.49 -10.45
C ARG A 43 -18.77 -1.42 -11.72
N PHE A 44 -18.01 -0.34 -11.90
CA PHE A 44 -17.18 -0.12 -13.09
C PHE A 44 -16.10 -1.20 -13.25
N CYS A 45 -15.39 -1.53 -12.17
CA CYS A 45 -14.37 -2.58 -12.21
C CYS A 45 -14.96 -3.94 -12.54
N ARG A 46 -16.12 -4.29 -12.01
CA ARG A 46 -16.85 -5.53 -12.37
C ARG A 46 -17.22 -5.55 -13.87
N GLU A 47 -17.73 -4.45 -14.41
CA GLU A 47 -18.08 -4.32 -15.83
C GLU A 47 -16.85 -4.46 -16.74
N GLN A 48 -15.68 -3.96 -16.29
CA GLN A 48 -14.42 -4.09 -17.03
C GLN A 48 -13.69 -5.41 -16.78
N GLY A 49 -14.14 -6.25 -15.86
CA GLY A 49 -13.46 -7.49 -15.48
C GLY A 49 -12.12 -7.26 -14.78
N ILE A 50 -11.96 -6.14 -14.07
CA ILE A 50 -10.74 -5.77 -13.33
C ILE A 50 -11.00 -5.93 -11.83
N LEU A 51 -10.10 -6.65 -11.14
CA LEU A 51 -10.10 -6.71 -9.69
C LEU A 51 -9.57 -5.38 -9.11
N TRP A 52 -10.18 -4.94 -8.02
CA TRP A 52 -9.72 -3.77 -7.29
C TRP A 52 -9.68 -4.02 -5.80
N PHE A 53 -8.86 -3.29 -5.09
CA PHE A 53 -8.78 -3.25 -3.63
C PHE A 53 -8.22 -1.89 -3.19
N ALA A 54 -8.38 -1.56 -1.92
CA ALA A 54 -7.87 -0.33 -1.34
C ALA A 54 -6.83 -0.62 -0.25
N SER A 55 -5.85 0.28 -0.09
CA SER A 55 -4.98 0.28 1.08
C SER A 55 -5.69 1.02 2.22
N CYS A 56 -6.08 0.29 3.26
CA CYS A 56 -6.66 0.86 4.47
C CYS A 56 -5.56 1.42 5.37
N TRP A 57 -5.85 2.51 6.09
CA TRP A 57 -4.92 3.19 6.98
C TRP A 57 -5.40 3.20 8.43
N ASP A 58 -6.55 2.59 8.69
CA ASP A 58 -7.16 2.42 9.99
C ASP A 58 -8.13 1.23 9.96
N GLU A 59 -8.49 0.69 11.13
CA GLU A 59 -9.37 -0.47 11.24
C GLU A 59 -10.80 -0.17 10.76
N PRO A 60 -11.43 1.00 11.03
CA PRO A 60 -12.73 1.34 10.46
C PRO A 60 -12.75 1.32 8.93
N SER A 61 -11.63 1.66 8.29
CA SER A 61 -11.50 1.57 6.82
C SER A 61 -11.47 0.12 6.33
N VAL A 62 -10.95 -0.82 7.12
CA VAL A 62 -11.03 -2.26 6.81
C VAL A 62 -12.48 -2.71 6.85
N GLU A 63 -13.23 -2.38 7.90
CA GLU A 63 -14.66 -2.69 8.03
C GLU A 63 -15.49 -2.08 6.90
N PHE A 64 -15.15 -0.84 6.51
CA PHE A 64 -15.82 -0.16 5.41
C PHE A 64 -15.58 -0.86 4.06
N ILE A 65 -14.35 -1.22 3.74
CA ILE A 65 -13.98 -1.86 2.47
C ILE A 65 -14.49 -3.30 2.38
N GLU A 66 -14.66 -4.02 3.50
CA GLU A 66 -15.26 -5.36 3.50
C GLU A 66 -16.67 -5.41 2.90
N GLN A 67 -17.42 -4.30 2.91
CA GLN A 67 -18.75 -4.21 2.27
C GLN A 67 -18.72 -4.42 0.75
N PHE A 68 -17.55 -4.26 0.12
CA PHE A 68 -17.34 -4.43 -1.31
C PHE A 68 -16.68 -5.78 -1.67
N ASP A 69 -16.43 -6.62 -0.68
CA ASP A 69 -15.79 -7.94 -0.84
C ASP A 69 -14.49 -7.89 -1.67
N PRO A 70 -13.47 -7.11 -1.25
CA PRO A 70 -12.23 -6.99 -1.99
C PRO A 70 -11.51 -8.34 -2.08
N PRO A 71 -10.77 -8.64 -3.16
CA PRO A 71 -10.07 -9.91 -3.32
C PRO A 71 -8.89 -10.06 -2.35
N MET A 72 -8.37 -8.97 -1.82
CA MET A 72 -7.22 -8.92 -0.92
C MET A 72 -7.12 -7.57 -0.23
N TYR A 73 -6.22 -7.48 0.77
CA TYR A 73 -5.79 -6.23 1.39
C TYR A 73 -4.33 -5.92 1.09
N LYS A 74 -3.98 -4.65 1.16
CA LYS A 74 -2.59 -4.19 1.13
C LYS A 74 -2.34 -3.18 2.25
N ALA A 75 -1.28 -3.43 3.03
CA ALA A 75 -0.70 -2.43 3.92
C ALA A 75 0.42 -1.69 3.19
N ALA A 76 0.29 -0.39 3.09
CA ALA A 76 1.35 0.47 2.56
C ALA A 76 2.59 0.44 3.47
N SER A 77 3.76 0.81 2.94
CA SER A 77 5.02 0.82 3.73
C SER A 77 4.89 1.60 5.04
N ALA A 78 4.20 2.73 5.02
CA ALA A 78 4.00 3.55 6.22
C ALA A 78 3.14 2.89 7.31
N SER A 79 2.38 1.85 6.97
CA SER A 79 1.53 1.11 7.92
C SER A 79 2.13 -0.23 8.37
N LEU A 80 3.37 -0.55 7.96
CA LEU A 80 3.97 -1.85 8.29
C LEU A 80 4.13 -2.07 9.79
N THR A 81 4.40 -1.03 10.55
CA THR A 81 4.58 -1.08 12.00
C THR A 81 3.28 -0.98 12.80
N ASP A 82 2.17 -0.74 12.14
CA ASP A 82 0.84 -0.75 12.76
C ASP A 82 0.28 -2.17 12.83
N HIS A 83 0.66 -2.88 13.88
CA HIS A 83 0.30 -4.30 14.05
C HIS A 83 -1.22 -4.50 14.26
N ASP A 84 -1.93 -3.54 14.81
CA ASP A 84 -3.37 -3.67 15.04
C ASP A 84 -4.14 -3.57 13.72
N LEU A 85 -3.77 -2.62 12.87
CA LEU A 85 -4.28 -2.54 11.50
C LEU A 85 -3.95 -3.79 10.69
N LEU A 86 -2.70 -4.30 10.78
CA LEU A 86 -2.32 -5.54 10.10
C LEU A 86 -3.14 -6.74 10.56
N ARG A 87 -3.41 -6.85 11.86
CA ARG A 87 -4.27 -7.92 12.43
C ARG A 87 -5.72 -7.77 11.98
N ALA A 88 -6.25 -6.55 11.91
CA ALA A 88 -7.60 -6.29 11.41
C ALA A 88 -7.74 -6.75 9.95
N MET A 89 -6.82 -6.37 9.07
CA MET A 89 -6.79 -6.86 7.69
C MET A 89 -6.68 -8.39 7.64
N LYS A 90 -5.83 -8.99 8.46
CA LYS A 90 -5.60 -10.43 8.50
C LYS A 90 -6.82 -11.20 9.00
N ALA A 91 -7.59 -10.64 9.94
CA ALA A 91 -8.79 -11.24 10.52
C ALA A 91 -9.91 -11.42 9.49
N THR A 92 -9.90 -10.68 8.37
CA THR A 92 -10.84 -10.87 7.25
C THR A 92 -10.69 -12.25 6.56
N GLY A 93 -9.56 -12.95 6.79
CA GLY A 93 -9.25 -14.22 6.14
C GLY A 93 -8.79 -14.09 4.68
N LYS A 94 -8.74 -12.89 4.13
CA LYS A 94 -8.29 -12.62 2.75
C LYS A 94 -6.77 -12.57 2.65
N PRO A 95 -6.19 -12.69 1.45
CA PRO A 95 -4.76 -12.44 1.24
C PRO A 95 -4.39 -11.01 1.67
N LEU A 96 -3.22 -10.89 2.30
CA LEU A 96 -2.67 -9.60 2.72
C LEU A 96 -1.30 -9.38 2.08
N ALA A 97 -1.14 -8.28 1.35
CA ALA A 97 0.15 -7.81 0.88
C ALA A 97 0.69 -6.74 1.82
N ILE A 98 1.96 -6.84 2.20
CA ILE A 98 2.68 -5.81 2.96
C ILE A 98 3.84 -5.27 2.12
N SER A 99 4.09 -3.96 2.20
CA SER A 99 5.24 -3.31 1.56
C SER A 99 6.28 -2.93 2.61
N THR A 100 7.58 -3.12 2.29
CA THR A 100 8.68 -3.06 3.26
C THR A 100 9.48 -1.75 3.23
N GLY A 101 9.03 -0.75 2.50
CA GLY A 101 9.70 0.56 2.47
C GLY A 101 9.73 1.23 3.85
N MET A 102 10.76 2.03 4.11
CA MET A 102 11.01 2.74 5.37
C MET A 102 11.18 1.84 6.61
N SER A 103 11.31 0.54 6.44
CA SER A 103 11.33 -0.40 7.55
C SER A 103 12.66 -1.15 7.63
N THR A 104 13.11 -1.42 8.84
CA THR A 104 14.23 -2.32 9.13
C THR A 104 13.80 -3.78 8.99
N MET A 105 14.78 -4.69 8.93
CA MET A 105 14.47 -6.13 8.89
C MET A 105 13.75 -6.58 10.18
N GLU A 106 14.09 -6.01 11.32
CA GLU A 106 13.47 -6.31 12.62
C GLU A 106 11.99 -5.91 12.63
N GLU A 107 11.66 -4.76 12.04
CA GLU A 107 10.27 -4.30 11.91
C GLU A 107 9.47 -5.19 10.95
N ILE A 108 10.07 -5.60 9.83
CA ILE A 108 9.46 -6.56 8.90
C ILE A 108 9.19 -7.90 9.60
N GLU A 109 10.16 -8.40 10.36
CA GLU A 109 10.02 -9.64 11.13
C GLU A 109 8.92 -9.53 12.18
N SER A 110 8.87 -8.41 12.90
CA SER A 110 7.83 -8.13 13.89
C SER A 110 6.43 -8.11 13.26
N ALA A 111 6.29 -7.44 12.11
CA ALA A 111 5.03 -7.42 11.37
C ALA A 111 4.62 -8.84 10.93
N VAL A 112 5.53 -9.60 10.33
CA VAL A 112 5.27 -10.98 9.90
C VAL A 112 4.93 -11.89 11.08
N LEU A 113 5.59 -11.72 12.22
CA LEU A 113 5.28 -12.47 13.44
C LEU A 113 3.86 -12.15 13.95
N ALA A 114 3.46 -10.88 13.87
CA ALA A 114 2.15 -10.43 14.35
C ALA A 114 0.97 -11.01 13.55
N ILE A 115 1.17 -11.28 12.23
CA ILE A 115 0.09 -11.71 11.31
C ILE A 115 0.26 -13.13 10.76
N GLY A 116 1.44 -13.73 10.92
CA GLY A 116 1.76 -15.06 10.37
C GLY A 116 1.91 -15.09 8.85
N LEU A 117 2.46 -16.20 8.32
CA LEU A 117 2.79 -16.34 6.88
C LEU A 117 1.61 -16.80 6.00
N GLY A 118 0.51 -17.28 6.59
CA GLY A 118 -0.62 -17.80 5.80
C GLY A 118 -1.26 -16.70 4.94
N ARG A 119 -1.38 -16.89 3.62
CA ARG A 119 -1.94 -15.93 2.66
C ARG A 119 -1.27 -14.54 2.73
N LEU A 120 0.04 -14.49 3.03
CA LEU A 120 0.84 -13.28 3.05
C LEU A 120 1.60 -13.12 1.74
N LEU A 121 1.66 -11.90 1.21
CA LEU A 121 2.54 -11.46 0.14
C LEU A 121 3.44 -10.36 0.68
N VAL A 122 4.71 -10.35 0.33
CA VAL A 122 5.66 -9.32 0.77
C VAL A 122 6.26 -8.63 -0.45
N ALA A 123 6.09 -7.31 -0.54
CA ALA A 123 6.66 -6.49 -1.60
C ALA A 123 7.89 -5.73 -1.08
N HIS A 124 9.05 -5.95 -1.69
CA HIS A 124 10.17 -5.03 -1.52
C HIS A 124 9.80 -3.66 -2.10
N ALA A 125 10.00 -2.61 -1.34
CA ALA A 125 9.80 -1.23 -1.74
C ALA A 125 10.90 -0.32 -1.17
N THR A 126 11.22 0.75 -1.89
CA THR A 126 11.99 1.90 -1.37
C THR A 126 11.07 3.12 -1.40
N SER A 127 10.94 3.82 -0.26
CA SER A 127 9.90 4.85 -0.10
C SER A 127 10.28 6.23 -0.61
N THR A 128 11.51 6.43 -1.11
CA THR A 128 11.88 7.64 -1.86
C THR A 128 10.98 7.77 -3.10
N TYR A 129 10.43 8.94 -3.35
CA TYR A 129 9.47 9.14 -4.44
C TYR A 129 9.68 10.49 -5.15
N PRO A 130 10.11 10.49 -6.44
CA PRO A 130 10.58 9.33 -7.22
C PRO A 130 11.86 8.72 -6.67
N CYS A 131 12.05 7.41 -6.83
CA CYS A 131 13.23 6.71 -6.31
C CYS A 131 14.33 6.64 -7.36
N PRO A 132 15.54 7.18 -7.08
CA PRO A 132 16.69 7.01 -7.98
C PRO A 132 17.14 5.55 -8.02
N ALA A 133 17.62 5.10 -9.17
CA ALA A 133 18.01 3.70 -9.37
C ALA A 133 19.09 3.21 -8.39
N SER A 134 19.93 4.10 -7.90
CA SER A 134 20.98 3.79 -6.91
C SER A 134 20.45 3.43 -5.52
N GLU A 135 19.21 3.78 -5.20
CA GLU A 135 18.59 3.55 -3.89
C GLU A 135 17.65 2.33 -3.88
N LEU A 136 17.35 1.74 -5.03
CA LEU A 136 16.32 0.69 -5.17
C LEU A 136 16.60 -0.59 -4.39
N ASN A 137 17.87 -0.89 -4.12
CA ASN A 137 18.31 -2.07 -3.37
C ASN A 137 17.58 -3.38 -3.78
N LEU A 138 17.46 -3.64 -5.08
CA LEU A 138 16.69 -4.78 -5.61
C LEU A 138 17.11 -6.14 -5.04
N ARG A 139 18.37 -6.27 -4.55
CA ARG A 139 18.85 -7.48 -3.90
C ARG A 139 18.10 -7.84 -2.61
N MET A 140 17.34 -6.90 -2.03
CA MET A 140 16.43 -7.21 -0.93
C MET A 140 15.40 -8.27 -1.31
N ILE A 141 15.02 -8.36 -2.57
CA ILE A 141 14.14 -9.43 -3.08
C ILE A 141 14.74 -10.81 -2.76
N ASP A 142 16.04 -11.00 -3.04
CA ASP A 142 16.74 -12.27 -2.71
C ASP A 142 16.82 -12.50 -1.20
N THR A 143 17.02 -11.45 -0.42
CA THR A 143 17.08 -11.54 1.04
C THR A 143 15.73 -11.97 1.60
N LEU A 144 14.65 -11.35 1.16
CA LEU A 144 13.28 -11.69 1.57
C LEU A 144 12.89 -13.11 1.13
N LYS A 145 13.26 -13.53 -0.10
CA LYS A 145 13.01 -14.91 -0.58
C LYS A 145 13.72 -15.95 0.27
N ARG A 146 14.97 -15.71 0.67
CA ARG A 146 15.70 -16.62 1.57
C ARG A 146 15.08 -16.69 2.96
N LYS A 147 14.60 -15.56 3.45
CA LYS A 147 14.01 -15.46 4.79
C LYS A 147 12.60 -16.05 4.85
N TYR A 148 11.82 -15.85 3.80
CA TYR A 148 10.43 -16.31 3.71
C TYR A 148 10.22 -17.19 2.46
N PRO A 149 10.79 -18.40 2.43
CA PRO A 149 10.89 -19.22 1.20
C PRO A 149 9.54 -19.69 0.63
N ILE A 150 8.49 -19.71 1.45
CA ILE A 150 7.14 -20.11 1.03
C ILE A 150 6.20 -18.92 0.77
N THR A 151 6.67 -17.69 1.00
CA THR A 151 5.88 -16.47 0.84
C THR A 151 6.14 -15.85 -0.53
N PRO A 152 5.13 -15.49 -1.32
CA PRO A 152 5.31 -14.74 -2.54
C PRO A 152 6.02 -13.40 -2.26
N ILE A 153 7.18 -13.19 -2.91
CA ILE A 153 7.96 -11.95 -2.80
C ILE A 153 7.81 -11.18 -4.10
N GLY A 154 7.37 -9.94 -3.99
CA GLY A 154 7.16 -9.02 -5.11
C GLY A 154 8.00 -7.76 -5.03
N TYR A 155 7.73 -6.85 -5.93
CA TYR A 155 8.38 -5.55 -6.02
C TYR A 155 7.33 -4.43 -6.17
N SER A 156 7.41 -3.42 -5.31
CA SER A 156 6.62 -2.19 -5.38
C SER A 156 7.56 -1.01 -5.70
N GLY A 157 7.54 -0.56 -6.95
CA GLY A 157 8.53 0.36 -7.50
C GLY A 157 8.05 1.81 -7.58
N HIS A 158 8.92 2.74 -7.14
CA HIS A 158 8.70 4.19 -7.19
C HIS A 158 9.68 4.90 -8.16
N GLU A 159 10.49 4.14 -8.89
CA GLU A 159 11.45 4.67 -9.84
C GLU A 159 10.77 5.09 -11.15
N PRO A 160 11.35 6.07 -11.88
CA PRO A 160 10.98 6.37 -13.25
C PRO A 160 11.40 5.22 -14.20
N GLY A 161 10.57 4.98 -15.22
CA GLY A 161 10.86 3.96 -16.25
C GLY A 161 10.56 2.53 -15.83
N LEU A 162 10.93 1.56 -16.66
CA LEU A 162 10.56 0.16 -16.52
C LEU A 162 11.75 -0.78 -16.24
N ALA A 163 12.99 -0.35 -16.52
CA ALA A 163 14.16 -1.21 -16.44
C ALA A 163 14.34 -1.84 -15.05
N PRO A 164 14.23 -1.12 -13.91
CA PRO A 164 14.33 -1.73 -12.59
C PRO A 164 13.21 -2.73 -12.31
N THR A 165 12.00 -2.46 -12.77
CA THR A 165 10.87 -3.41 -12.65
C THR A 165 11.17 -4.73 -13.39
N VAL A 166 11.71 -4.66 -14.61
CA VAL A 166 12.11 -5.85 -15.38
C VAL A 166 13.26 -6.57 -14.65
N ALA A 167 14.22 -5.83 -14.10
CA ALA A 167 15.30 -6.41 -13.30
C ALA A 167 14.75 -7.11 -12.04
N ALA A 168 13.78 -6.52 -11.34
CA ALA A 168 13.14 -7.14 -10.18
C ALA A 168 12.49 -8.49 -10.54
N ILE A 169 11.80 -8.56 -11.68
CA ILE A 169 11.21 -9.82 -12.18
C ILE A 169 12.33 -10.82 -12.50
N ALA A 170 13.40 -10.39 -13.17
CA ALA A 170 14.52 -11.27 -13.56
C ALA A 170 15.23 -11.88 -12.34
N ILE A 171 15.30 -11.20 -11.21
CA ILE A 171 15.84 -11.73 -9.94
C ILE A 171 14.78 -12.47 -9.10
N GLY A 172 13.55 -12.61 -9.61
CA GLY A 172 12.53 -13.49 -9.09
C GLY A 172 11.44 -12.85 -8.25
N ALA A 173 11.16 -11.55 -8.45
CA ALA A 173 9.90 -11.01 -7.98
C ALA A 173 8.73 -11.68 -8.73
N CYS A 174 7.75 -12.21 -7.99
CA CYS A 174 6.63 -12.96 -8.58
C CYS A 174 5.38 -12.10 -8.83
N PHE A 175 5.36 -10.88 -8.33
CA PHE A 175 4.37 -9.84 -8.65
C PHE A 175 5.02 -8.46 -8.60
N VAL A 176 4.38 -7.49 -9.24
CA VAL A 176 4.84 -6.10 -9.23
C VAL A 176 3.68 -5.16 -8.97
N GLU A 177 3.98 -4.05 -8.32
CA GLU A 177 3.08 -2.92 -8.14
C GLU A 177 3.73 -1.67 -8.72
N ARG A 178 2.95 -0.89 -9.50
CA ARG A 178 3.40 0.35 -10.12
C ARG A 178 2.32 1.42 -10.03
N HIS A 179 2.76 2.67 -9.88
CA HIS A 179 1.87 3.81 -10.00
C HIS A 179 1.42 4.01 -11.44
N VAL A 180 0.16 4.37 -11.60
CA VAL A 180 -0.45 4.75 -12.88
C VAL A 180 -0.94 6.18 -12.80
N THR A 181 -0.74 6.96 -13.84
CA THR A 181 -1.24 8.32 -13.95
C THR A 181 -1.80 8.57 -15.36
N LEU A 182 -2.75 9.47 -15.47
CA LEU A 182 -3.27 9.95 -16.76
C LEU A 182 -2.32 10.98 -17.39
N ASP A 183 -1.52 11.67 -16.58
CA ASP A 183 -0.55 12.66 -17.02
C ASP A 183 0.72 12.54 -16.19
N ARG A 184 1.87 12.38 -16.86
CA ARG A 184 3.18 12.24 -16.20
C ARG A 184 3.75 13.55 -15.67
N SER A 185 3.11 14.68 -15.92
CA SER A 185 3.46 15.97 -15.34
C SER A 185 2.84 16.21 -13.96
N LEU A 186 1.95 15.31 -13.52
CA LEU A 186 1.30 15.35 -12.22
C LEU A 186 2.15 14.70 -11.13
#